data_e7879315f0d5483c981bd74c96a5cdfa
#
_entry.id   e7879315f0d5483c981bd74c96a5cdfa
#
_cell.length_a   1.000
_cell.length_b   1.000
_cell.length_c   1.000
_cell.angle_alpha   90.00
_cell.angle_beta   90.00
_cell.angle_gamma   90.00
#
_symmetry.space_group_name_H-M   'P 1'
#
loop_
_entity.id
_entity.type
_entity.pdbx_description
1 polymer ?
#
loop_
_entity_poly.entity_id
_entity_poly.type
_entity_poly.pdbx_seq_one_letter_code
_entity_poly.pdbx_strand_id
1 'polypeptide(L)'
;MVEGDSQHYAQMPYYLVPTVNSTDAITDFASKGYYVLMPTAQGIQKTDDVRDTVTIESLLTTSDSAYSKIDVNSGSIEKTDDDIEGPFDLGVSITETLDDDKETQIVYYSSSSLMDSQINQMVSGGNEQMIMESLSWMCSSDETSTISVPAKDL
;
A
#
# COMPACT_ATOMS: atom_id res chain seq x y z
N MET A 1 -8.94 -2.62 10.31
CA MET A 1 -9.84 -2.08 9.25
C MET A 1 -10.82 -3.14 8.81
N VAL A 2 -12.03 -2.76 8.48
CA VAL A 2 -13.08 -3.59 7.90
C VAL A 2 -13.62 -2.89 6.65
N GLU A 3 -13.83 -3.66 5.58
CA GLU A 3 -14.33 -3.16 4.31
C GLU A 3 -15.83 -3.44 4.18
N GLY A 4 -16.60 -2.41 3.80
CA GLY A 4 -18.04 -2.54 3.58
C GLY A 4 -18.41 -2.92 2.15
N ASP A 5 -17.52 -2.66 1.18
CA ASP A 5 -17.72 -3.00 -0.22
C ASP A 5 -17.14 -4.36 -0.56
N SER A 6 -17.98 -5.29 -1.02
CA SER A 6 -17.58 -6.67 -1.37
C SER A 6 -16.60 -6.78 -2.54
N GLN A 7 -16.37 -5.72 -3.30
CA GLN A 7 -15.37 -5.67 -4.37
C GLN A 7 -13.97 -5.35 -3.82
N HIS A 8 -13.88 -4.86 -2.59
CA HIS A 8 -12.66 -4.40 -1.94
C HIS A 8 -12.19 -5.30 -0.80
N TYR A 9 -12.70 -6.55 -0.72
CA TYR A 9 -12.15 -7.57 0.17
C TYR A 9 -12.24 -8.98 -0.42
N ALA A 10 -11.42 -9.91 0.10
CA ALA A 10 -11.41 -11.30 -0.28
C ALA A 10 -11.77 -12.18 0.90
N GLN A 11 -12.78 -13.06 0.76
CA GLN A 11 -13.27 -14.02 1.76
C GLN A 11 -13.86 -13.38 3.02
N MET A 12 -13.14 -12.48 3.68
CA MET A 12 -13.54 -11.82 4.93
C MET A 12 -13.38 -10.31 4.83
N PRO A 13 -14.27 -9.48 5.41
CA PRO A 13 -14.22 -8.03 5.29
C PRO A 13 -12.94 -7.34 5.83
N TYR A 14 -12.11 -8.06 6.57
CA TYR A 14 -10.80 -7.60 7.04
C TYR A 14 -9.61 -8.11 6.20
N TYR A 15 -9.88 -8.83 5.09
CA TYR A 15 -8.93 -9.19 4.05
C TYR A 15 -9.06 -8.19 2.91
N LEU A 16 -8.45 -7.02 3.10
CA LEU A 16 -8.65 -5.88 2.23
C LEU A 16 -7.97 -6.06 0.86
N VAL A 17 -8.70 -5.72 -0.19
CA VAL A 17 -8.21 -5.60 -1.57
C VAL A 17 -8.31 -4.12 -1.94
N PRO A 18 -7.29 -3.30 -1.64
CA PRO A 18 -7.35 -1.87 -1.87
C PRO A 18 -7.36 -1.49 -3.33
N THR A 19 -7.84 -0.30 -3.61
CA THR A 19 -7.59 0.37 -4.88
C THR A 19 -6.10 0.72 -4.97
N VAL A 20 -5.47 0.37 -6.09
CA VAL A 20 -4.09 0.72 -6.40
C VAL A 20 -4.08 2.04 -7.16
N ASN A 21 -3.43 3.06 -6.59
CA ASN A 21 -3.29 4.36 -7.23
C ASN A 21 -2.02 4.41 -8.07
N SER A 22 -2.10 5.03 -9.26
CA SER A 22 -0.93 5.22 -10.12
C SER A 22 -0.11 6.38 -9.59
N THR A 23 1.06 6.06 -9.02
CA THR A 23 2.06 7.01 -8.51
C THR A 23 3.44 6.61 -9.04
N ASP A 24 4.42 7.50 -8.94
CA ASP A 24 5.78 7.21 -9.42
C ASP A 24 6.40 5.99 -8.74
N ALA A 25 6.05 5.73 -7.48
CA ALA A 25 6.58 4.61 -6.71
C ALA A 25 6.10 3.22 -7.18
N ILE A 26 4.94 3.13 -7.86
CA ILE A 26 4.31 1.87 -8.30
C ILE A 26 3.59 2.00 -9.65
N THR A 27 4.11 2.82 -10.57
CA THR A 27 3.49 3.10 -11.88
C THR A 27 3.27 1.85 -12.72
N ASP A 28 4.28 1.01 -12.84
CA ASP A 28 4.22 -0.22 -13.64
C ASP A 28 3.24 -1.23 -13.03
N PHE A 29 3.24 -1.37 -11.71
CA PHE A 29 2.32 -2.23 -10.98
C PHE A 29 0.87 -1.82 -11.23
N ALA A 30 0.56 -0.54 -11.04
CA ALA A 30 -0.78 0.00 -11.25
C ALA A 30 -1.25 -0.20 -12.71
N SER A 31 -0.34 -0.02 -13.68
CA SER A 31 -0.66 -0.17 -15.10
C SER A 31 -0.99 -1.61 -15.52
N LYS A 32 -0.45 -2.60 -14.82
CA LYS A 32 -0.66 -4.03 -15.11
C LYS A 32 -1.93 -4.62 -14.49
N GLY A 33 -2.60 -3.87 -13.61
CA GLY A 33 -3.85 -4.28 -12.98
C GLY A 33 -3.69 -5.46 -12.01
N TYR A 34 -2.56 -5.57 -11.34
CA TYR A 34 -2.35 -6.54 -10.28
C TYR A 34 -3.19 -6.20 -9.04
N TYR A 35 -3.55 -7.23 -8.29
CA TYR A 35 -4.23 -7.08 -7.00
C TYR A 35 -3.25 -7.16 -5.84
N VAL A 36 -3.57 -6.44 -4.77
CA VAL A 36 -2.89 -6.51 -3.49
C VAL A 36 -3.87 -7.04 -2.45
N LEU A 37 -3.39 -7.87 -1.52
CA LEU A 37 -4.18 -8.37 -0.41
C LEU A 37 -3.51 -7.99 0.90
N MET A 38 -4.24 -7.25 1.74
CA MET A 38 -3.76 -6.69 3.01
C MET A 38 -4.65 -7.13 4.18
N PRO A 39 -4.49 -8.36 4.69
CA PRO A 39 -5.22 -8.78 5.87
C PRO A 39 -4.90 -7.90 7.07
N THR A 40 -5.93 -7.56 7.84
CA THR A 40 -5.83 -6.82 9.11
C THR A 40 -5.04 -5.50 9.04
N ALA A 41 -5.01 -4.84 7.88
CA ALA A 41 -4.34 -3.56 7.72
C ALA A 41 -4.94 -2.48 8.64
N GLN A 42 -4.14 -1.50 8.99
CA GLN A 42 -4.54 -0.31 9.74
C GLN A 42 -4.72 0.86 8.78
N GLY A 43 -5.66 1.76 9.09
CA GLY A 43 -5.83 3.00 8.33
C GLY A 43 -4.68 3.96 8.62
N ILE A 44 -4.17 4.59 7.57
CA ILE A 44 -3.21 5.69 7.67
C ILE A 44 -3.99 6.98 7.48
N GLN A 45 -3.76 7.93 8.36
CA GLN A 45 -4.28 9.29 8.24
C GLN A 45 -3.11 10.26 8.07
N LYS A 46 -3.14 11.03 6.99
CA LYS A 46 -2.15 12.08 6.77
C LYS A 46 -2.42 13.25 7.71
N THR A 47 -1.35 13.86 8.23
CA THR A 47 -1.45 15.10 8.98
C THR A 47 -1.46 16.29 8.04
N ASP A 48 -2.16 17.38 8.44
CA ASP A 48 -2.15 18.65 7.72
C ASP A 48 -0.87 19.48 8.04
N ASP A 49 -0.18 19.13 9.13
CA ASP A 49 1.05 19.80 9.56
C ASP A 49 2.27 19.11 8.94
N VAL A 50 2.48 19.33 7.65
CA VAL A 50 3.58 18.79 6.86
C VAL A 50 4.47 19.92 6.37
N ARG A 51 5.79 19.73 6.41
CA ARG A 51 6.75 20.71 5.85
C ARG A 51 6.54 20.85 4.34
N ASP A 52 6.72 22.06 3.82
CA ASP A 52 6.53 22.38 2.39
C ASP A 52 7.45 21.54 1.45
N THR A 53 8.54 21.00 1.99
CA THR A 53 9.49 20.11 1.27
C THR A 53 9.05 18.68 1.21
N VAL A 54 7.96 18.28 1.89
CA VAL A 54 7.47 16.89 2.00
C VAL A 54 6.23 16.70 1.15
N THR A 55 6.27 15.71 0.27
CA THR A 55 5.12 15.23 -0.50
C THR A 55 4.71 13.85 -0.03
N ILE A 56 3.40 13.63 0.20
CA ILE A 56 2.84 12.34 0.60
C ILE A 56 1.79 11.93 -0.43
N GLU A 57 2.03 10.81 -1.11
CA GLU A 57 1.10 10.23 -2.09
C GLU A 57 0.49 8.94 -1.58
N SER A 58 -0.79 8.73 -1.88
CA SER A 58 -1.52 7.52 -1.52
C SER A 58 -1.26 6.44 -2.58
N LEU A 59 -0.62 5.34 -2.19
CA LEU A 59 -0.37 4.17 -3.05
C LEU A 59 -1.57 3.26 -3.10
N LEU A 60 -2.15 3.00 -1.93
CA LEU A 60 -3.25 2.06 -1.72
C LEU A 60 -4.32 2.72 -0.87
N THR A 61 -5.58 2.64 -1.31
CA THR A 61 -6.73 3.23 -0.59
C THR A 61 -7.86 2.22 -0.45
N THR A 62 -8.61 2.32 0.65
CA THR A 62 -9.86 1.57 0.83
C THR A 62 -10.99 2.20 0.03
N SER A 63 -12.14 1.53 -0.03
CA SER A 63 -13.38 2.17 -0.50
C SER A 63 -13.91 3.18 0.53
N ASP A 64 -14.89 3.99 0.10
CA ASP A 64 -15.62 4.92 0.99
C ASP A 64 -16.47 4.18 2.04
N SER A 65 -16.75 2.90 1.84
CA SER A 65 -17.54 2.05 2.76
C SER A 65 -16.69 1.40 3.86
N ALA A 66 -15.37 1.58 3.84
CA ALA A 66 -14.47 1.04 4.85
C ALA A 66 -14.62 1.79 6.18
N TYR A 67 -14.35 1.09 7.27
CA TYR A 67 -14.34 1.69 8.62
C TYR A 67 -13.24 1.10 9.50
N SER A 68 -12.78 1.89 10.45
CA SER A 68 -11.80 1.48 11.45
C SER A 68 -12.50 1.16 12.75
N LYS A 69 -12.39 -0.10 13.21
CA LYS A 69 -12.92 -0.52 14.51
C LYS A 69 -12.13 0.15 15.63
N ILE A 70 -12.83 0.86 16.51
CA ILE A 70 -12.25 1.45 17.73
C ILE A 70 -12.08 0.37 18.79
N ASP A 71 -13.10 -0.46 19.01
CA ASP A 71 -12.99 -1.59 19.95
C ASP A 71 -12.59 -2.88 19.21
N VAL A 72 -11.29 -3.11 19.13
CA VAL A 72 -10.72 -4.33 18.53
C VAL A 72 -10.91 -5.58 19.40
N ASN A 73 -11.30 -5.43 20.67
CA ASN A 73 -11.49 -6.55 21.62
C ASN A 73 -12.92 -7.08 21.60
N SER A 74 -13.86 -6.38 21.00
CA SER A 74 -15.26 -6.81 20.91
C SER A 74 -15.46 -8.12 20.17
N GLY A 75 -14.50 -8.49 19.29
CA GLY A 75 -14.61 -9.64 18.40
C GLY A 75 -15.67 -9.48 17.30
N SER A 76 -16.40 -8.36 17.28
CA SER A 76 -17.41 -8.05 16.28
C SER A 76 -16.81 -7.21 15.16
N ILE A 77 -17.15 -7.56 13.90
CA ILE A 77 -16.85 -6.76 12.72
C ILE A 77 -18.02 -5.84 12.32
N GLU A 78 -19.13 -5.86 13.05
CA GLU A 78 -20.26 -4.97 12.74
C GLU A 78 -19.88 -3.51 13.02
N LYS A 79 -20.25 -2.62 12.08
CA LYS A 79 -20.02 -1.19 12.22
C LYS A 79 -20.86 -0.62 13.37
N THR A 80 -20.26 0.24 14.16
CA THR A 80 -20.89 0.98 15.25
C THR A 80 -20.75 2.47 15.03
N ASP A 81 -21.53 3.28 15.77
CA ASP A 81 -21.49 4.74 15.64
C ASP A 81 -20.15 5.37 16.07
N ASP A 82 -19.36 4.62 16.87
CA ASP A 82 -18.06 5.09 17.34
C ASP A 82 -16.92 4.78 16.35
N ASP A 83 -17.16 3.93 15.35
CA ASP A 83 -16.13 3.55 14.37
C ASP A 83 -15.84 4.70 13.41
N ILE A 84 -14.58 4.85 13.03
CA ILE A 84 -14.14 5.92 12.12
C ILE A 84 -14.43 5.50 10.68
N GLU A 85 -15.12 6.36 9.93
CA GLU A 85 -15.46 6.13 8.52
C GLU A 85 -14.26 6.41 7.59
N GLY A 86 -14.19 5.63 6.48
CA GLY A 86 -13.20 5.80 5.42
C GLY A 86 -13.54 6.91 4.42
N PRO A 87 -12.80 7.02 3.31
CA PRO A 87 -11.72 6.11 2.93
C PRO A 87 -10.42 6.31 3.75
N PHE A 88 -9.55 5.29 3.73
CA PHE A 88 -8.25 5.34 4.41
C PHE A 88 -7.15 4.99 3.44
N ASP A 89 -5.98 5.59 3.63
CA ASP A 89 -4.74 5.09 3.03
C ASP A 89 -4.29 3.80 3.75
N LEU A 90 -3.80 2.83 2.98
CA LEU A 90 -3.19 1.59 3.48
C LEU A 90 -1.72 1.49 3.10
N GLY A 91 -1.29 2.29 2.15
CA GLY A 91 0.09 2.45 1.71
C GLY A 91 0.32 3.87 1.20
N VAL A 92 1.46 4.44 1.56
CA VAL A 92 1.86 5.78 1.13
C VAL A 92 3.32 5.81 0.73
N SER A 93 3.66 6.66 -0.25
CA SER A 93 5.02 7.12 -0.50
C SER A 93 5.21 8.52 0.06
N ILE A 94 6.39 8.78 0.56
CA ILE A 94 6.77 10.07 1.14
C ILE A 94 8.09 10.47 0.51
N THR A 95 8.12 11.63 -0.13
CA THR A 95 9.33 12.24 -0.69
C THR A 95 9.60 13.54 0.03
N GLU A 96 10.84 13.74 0.47
CA GLU A 96 11.30 15.02 1.00
C GLU A 96 12.44 15.54 0.12
N THR A 97 12.24 16.72 -0.45
CA THR A 97 13.26 17.44 -1.22
C THR A 97 14.16 18.20 -0.24
N LEU A 98 15.45 17.88 -0.29
CA LEU A 98 16.51 18.52 0.51
C LEU A 98 17.23 19.60 -0.30
N ASP A 99 18.19 20.28 0.35
CA ASP A 99 19.09 21.19 -0.34
C ASP A 99 19.92 20.44 -1.40
N ASP A 100 20.31 21.14 -2.47
CA ASP A 100 21.07 20.59 -3.61
C ASP A 100 20.30 19.58 -4.49
N ASP A 101 18.97 19.70 -4.58
CA ASP A 101 18.09 18.83 -5.38
C ASP A 101 18.18 17.33 -5.00
N LYS A 102 18.57 17.05 -3.77
CA LYS A 102 18.55 15.67 -3.22
C LYS A 102 17.18 15.36 -2.66
N GLU A 103 16.80 14.10 -2.79
CA GLU A 103 15.55 13.60 -2.25
C GLU A 103 15.78 12.46 -1.27
N THR A 104 14.95 12.40 -0.25
CA THR A 104 14.76 11.23 0.60
C THR A 104 13.41 10.61 0.31
N GLN A 105 13.36 9.29 0.19
CA GLN A 105 12.15 8.55 -0.16
C GLN A 105 11.86 7.50 0.89
N ILE A 106 10.59 7.40 1.30
CA ILE A 106 10.08 6.39 2.22
C ILE A 106 8.82 5.80 1.62
N VAL A 107 8.65 4.50 1.73
CA VAL A 107 7.38 3.82 1.46
C VAL A 107 6.92 3.14 2.75
N TYR A 108 5.66 3.35 3.10
CA TYR A 108 5.05 2.75 4.27
C TYR A 108 3.77 2.01 3.90
N TYR A 109 3.69 0.73 4.30
CA TYR A 109 2.51 -0.11 4.18
C TYR A 109 2.01 -0.52 5.56
N SER A 110 0.70 -0.45 5.78
CA SER A 110 0.09 -0.61 7.10
C SER A 110 -0.23 -2.07 7.49
N SER A 111 0.23 -3.06 6.72
CA SER A 111 0.06 -4.48 7.03
C SER A 111 1.35 -5.24 6.81
N SER A 112 1.84 -5.91 7.86
CA SER A 112 2.98 -6.84 7.75
C SER A 112 2.65 -8.11 6.96
N SER A 113 1.35 -8.43 6.83
CA SER A 113 0.89 -9.59 6.06
C SER A 113 1.17 -9.48 4.55
N LEU A 114 1.52 -8.29 4.05
CA LEU A 114 2.01 -8.12 2.68
C LEU A 114 3.21 -9.02 2.34
N MET A 115 4.05 -9.32 3.34
CA MET A 115 5.25 -10.15 3.18
C MET A 115 5.00 -11.64 3.45
N ASP A 116 3.76 -12.03 3.79
CA ASP A 116 3.41 -13.42 4.00
C ASP A 116 3.28 -14.16 2.67
N SER A 117 3.99 -15.28 2.55
CA SER A 117 4.04 -16.06 1.30
C SER A 117 2.70 -16.68 0.91
N GLN A 118 1.84 -17.03 1.87
CA GLN A 118 0.52 -17.59 1.60
C GLN A 118 -0.42 -16.49 1.10
N ILE A 119 -0.35 -15.31 1.71
CA ILE A 119 -1.12 -14.13 1.26
C ILE A 119 -0.67 -13.72 -0.15
N ASN A 120 0.63 -13.68 -0.41
CA ASN A 120 1.18 -13.36 -1.72
C ASN A 120 0.72 -14.35 -2.82
N GLN A 121 0.61 -15.64 -2.51
CA GLN A 121 0.09 -16.66 -3.44
C GLN A 121 -1.38 -16.43 -3.78
N MET A 122 -2.21 -15.92 -2.87
CA MET A 122 -3.64 -15.64 -3.12
C MET A 122 -3.84 -14.55 -4.18
N VAL A 123 -2.88 -13.66 -4.36
CA VAL A 123 -2.88 -12.59 -5.38
C VAL A 123 -1.84 -12.82 -6.48
N SER A 124 -1.44 -14.08 -6.69
CA SER A 124 -0.51 -14.49 -7.75
C SER A 124 0.82 -13.71 -7.76
N GLY A 125 1.35 -13.39 -6.59
CA GLY A 125 2.60 -12.66 -6.44
C GLY A 125 2.46 -11.13 -6.42
N GLY A 126 1.25 -10.60 -6.46
CA GLY A 126 1.01 -9.15 -6.54
C GLY A 126 1.63 -8.36 -5.40
N ASN A 127 1.54 -8.86 -4.15
CA ASN A 127 2.13 -8.17 -3.00
C ASN A 127 3.64 -8.02 -3.13
N GLU A 128 4.33 -9.10 -3.50
CA GLU A 128 5.79 -9.10 -3.69
C GLU A 128 6.19 -8.17 -4.84
N GLN A 129 5.46 -8.23 -5.96
CA GLN A 129 5.72 -7.39 -7.13
C GLN A 129 5.63 -5.90 -6.77
N MET A 130 4.61 -5.49 -6.01
CA MET A 130 4.45 -4.12 -5.55
C MET A 130 5.59 -3.67 -4.63
N ILE A 131 5.97 -4.51 -3.66
CA ILE A 131 7.08 -4.22 -2.75
C ILE A 131 8.39 -4.06 -3.53
N MET A 132 8.66 -4.94 -4.50
CA MET A 132 9.88 -4.88 -5.31
C MET A 132 9.95 -3.61 -6.16
N GLU A 133 8.82 -3.16 -6.72
CA GLU A 133 8.75 -1.92 -7.48
C GLU A 133 9.00 -0.70 -6.60
N SER A 134 8.37 -0.66 -5.41
CA SER A 134 8.62 0.40 -4.42
C SER A 134 10.08 0.47 -3.98
N LEU A 135 10.72 -0.68 -3.76
CA LEU A 135 12.14 -0.76 -3.44
C LEU A 135 13.01 -0.27 -4.61
N SER A 136 12.66 -0.63 -5.84
CA SER A 136 13.34 -0.16 -7.04
C SER A 136 13.26 1.37 -7.16
N TRP A 137 12.08 1.94 -6.92
CA TRP A 137 11.88 3.38 -6.92
C TRP A 137 12.75 4.08 -5.86
N MET A 138 12.76 3.60 -4.62
CA MET A 138 13.59 4.17 -3.54
C MET A 138 15.10 4.01 -3.79
N CYS A 139 15.52 3.01 -4.59
CA CYS A 139 16.93 2.74 -4.89
C CYS A 139 17.37 3.33 -6.23
N SER A 140 16.45 3.89 -7.03
CA SER A 140 16.79 4.50 -8.32
C SER A 140 17.44 5.87 -8.10
N SER A 141 18.73 5.85 -7.73
CA SER A 141 19.59 7.01 -7.95
C SER A 141 20.03 7.02 -9.42
N ASP A 142 20.27 8.18 -10.00
CA ASP A 142 20.62 8.43 -11.40
C ASP A 142 21.81 7.61 -11.98
N GLU A 143 22.41 6.71 -11.19
CA GLU A 143 23.59 5.91 -11.53
C GLU A 143 23.38 4.39 -11.57
N THR A 144 22.18 3.86 -11.38
CA THR A 144 21.95 2.40 -11.46
C THR A 144 21.70 1.94 -12.88
N SER A 145 22.78 1.63 -13.61
CA SER A 145 22.67 0.80 -14.80
C SER A 145 22.30 -0.64 -14.38
N THR A 146 21.05 -1.03 -14.53
CA THR A 146 20.64 -2.43 -14.36
C THR A 146 21.23 -3.27 -15.49
N ILE A 147 22.19 -4.12 -15.17
CA ILE A 147 22.67 -5.14 -16.10
C ILE A 147 21.67 -6.29 -16.04
N SER A 148 20.77 -6.36 -17.05
CA SER A 148 19.92 -7.53 -17.23
C SER A 148 20.79 -8.69 -17.76
N VAL A 149 21.02 -9.69 -16.91
CA VAL A 149 21.67 -10.94 -17.33
C VAL A 149 20.55 -11.94 -17.67
N PRO A 150 20.31 -12.26 -18.95
CA PRO A 150 19.32 -13.26 -19.30
C PRO A 150 19.70 -14.62 -18.73
N ALA A 151 18.72 -15.36 -18.19
CA ALA A 151 18.94 -16.73 -17.75
C ALA A 151 19.42 -17.57 -18.94
N LYS A 152 20.48 -18.35 -18.74
CA LYS A 152 20.96 -19.30 -19.72
C LYS A 152 20.18 -20.60 -19.54
N ASP A 153 19.40 -20.98 -20.55
CA ASP A 153 18.81 -22.32 -20.62
C ASP A 153 19.94 -23.36 -20.77
N LEU A 154 19.92 -24.36 -19.90
CA LEU A 154 20.84 -25.50 -19.90
C LEU A 154 20.22 -26.65 -20.67
#